data_5fb8d987777caf7fb958a0c4b355818a
#
_entry.id   5fb8d987777caf7fb958a0c4b355818a
#
_cell.length_a   1.000
_cell.length_b   1.000
_cell.length_c   1.000
_cell.angle_alpha   90.00
_cell.angle_beta   90.00
_cell.angle_gamma   90.00
#
_symmetry.space_group_name_H-M   'P 1'
#
loop_
_entity.id
_entity.type
_entity.pdbx_description
1 polymer ?
#
loop_
_entity_poly.entity_id
_entity_poly.type
_entity_poly.pdbx_seq_one_letter_code
_entity_poly.pdbx_strand_id
1 'polypeptide(L)'
;MRKLATTILGLVLGGSGAITATAAAEPQQARTMDQVIDRVITNENRLNQQIRQYSPLVETYIQDLKPDKDLGFVPGGDKYFLGRADFSKGVALVSLTDQAGKGKKVFGAIGNFFSFAMQFLPDGFLQMIFIDTNGFDKQHYKFDYVRREFLGEVRCFVFDVTPMEKSGKGRFLGRIWVEDQDYNIVRFNGGYSGGGHTSWYFNFDSWRTNVQPGLWMPSFVYSEERDLHYALSKKLDFRAQTRLWGYNLGHASQEQELSKILVESPVQDDTKTANDLTPVQAQRSWDRQAEENLADRLERIGLLAPKGEVDKVLETVVNNLEVTNNIDVEPEVKCRVMMTSTLESYTLGHTIVLSRGLIDVLPDEASLATILAHELSHVVLGHRLDSTYAFFNQLLVDDKETFRHFGFARTADEEKAASAKAIQILNNSPYKNQLGNAGLFLTALETRSKEIPNLISPHLGNRVPIIADLKSTASADPKQNPQMIAALPIGGRVKLDPWNDKLELIKSKPVGTVAEREKMPFEVTPFMPYLTRYGTEAAKPIAASATATPDPKPGDGPTKPNQ
;
A
#
# COMPACT_ATOMS: atom_id res chain seq x y z
N MET A 1 86.09 11.86 34.29
CA MET A 1 85.57 13.07 34.98
C MET A 1 84.08 13.05 34.83
N ARG A 2 83.39 12.58 35.86
CA ARG A 2 82.52 13.37 36.75
C ARG A 2 81.62 14.29 35.95
N LYS A 3 80.26 14.19 35.93
CA LYS A 3 79.25 14.33 36.98
C LYS A 3 77.88 14.40 36.24
N LEU A 4 76.73 14.35 36.67
CA LEU A 4 76.02 14.30 37.94
C LEU A 4 74.57 13.87 37.59
N ALA A 5 74.01 13.01 38.39
CA ALA A 5 72.59 12.69 38.37
C ALA A 5 71.81 13.87 38.98
N THR A 6 70.62 14.20 38.41
CA THR A 6 69.63 14.98 39.11
C THR A 6 68.24 14.32 38.87
N THR A 7 67.79 13.73 39.95
CA THR A 7 66.46 13.13 40.09
C THR A 7 65.43 14.26 40.24
N ILE A 8 64.44 14.33 39.34
CA ILE A 8 63.24 15.14 39.58
C ILE A 8 62.06 14.20 39.78
N LEU A 9 61.58 14.17 41.01
CA LEU A 9 60.40 13.52 41.47
C LEU A 9 59.19 14.36 41.05
N GLY A 10 58.44 13.93 40.02
CA GLY A 10 57.22 14.58 39.56
C GLY A 10 56.00 13.93 40.24
N LEU A 11 55.31 14.71 41.06
CA LEU A 11 54.10 14.39 41.75
C LEU A 11 52.94 14.24 40.72
N VAL A 12 52.42 13.02 40.50
CA VAL A 12 51.22 12.78 39.71
C VAL A 12 50.02 12.99 40.62
N LEU A 13 49.41 14.16 40.57
CA LEU A 13 48.07 14.43 41.09
C LEU A 13 47.04 13.77 40.19
N GLY A 14 46.49 12.63 40.62
CA GLY A 14 45.37 11.96 40.00
C GLY A 14 44.09 12.79 40.17
N GLY A 15 43.74 13.55 39.13
CA GLY A 15 42.40 14.14 39.01
C GLY A 15 41.40 13.08 38.53
N SER A 16 40.68 12.45 39.46
CA SER A 16 39.50 11.63 39.13
C SER A 16 38.39 12.57 38.64
N GLY A 17 38.37 12.85 37.33
CA GLY A 17 37.21 13.45 36.68
C GLY A 17 36.07 12.46 36.67
N ALA A 18 35.12 12.61 37.60
CA ALA A 18 33.86 11.93 37.56
C ALA A 18 33.13 12.40 36.28
N ILE A 19 33.12 11.55 35.24
CA ILE A 19 32.22 11.69 34.11
C ILE A 19 30.81 11.43 34.66
N THR A 20 30.14 12.50 35.07
CA THR A 20 28.70 12.44 35.30
C THR A 20 28.05 12.15 33.95
N ALA A 21 27.78 10.88 33.68
CA ALA A 21 26.83 10.50 32.64
C ALA A 21 25.51 11.18 33.03
N THR A 22 25.15 12.22 32.32
CA THR A 22 23.79 12.80 32.34
C THR A 22 22.89 11.69 31.82
N ALA A 23 22.30 10.92 32.72
CA ALA A 23 21.20 10.03 32.42
C ALA A 23 20.13 10.92 31.70
N ALA A 24 19.85 10.63 30.45
CA ALA A 24 18.73 11.23 29.78
C ALA A 24 17.51 11.00 30.66
N ALA A 25 16.92 12.08 31.17
CA ALA A 25 15.74 11.99 32.02
C ALA A 25 14.67 11.23 31.24
N GLU A 26 14.19 10.12 31.78
CA GLU A 26 13.02 9.42 31.25
C GLU A 26 11.90 10.44 31.04
N PRO A 27 11.22 10.43 29.89
CA PRO A 27 10.16 11.39 29.62
C PRO A 27 9.07 11.22 30.69
N GLN A 28 8.96 12.21 31.57
CA GLN A 28 7.96 12.20 32.65
C GLN A 28 6.58 11.99 32.01
N GLN A 29 5.86 10.94 32.37
CA GLN A 29 4.48 10.73 31.92
C GLN A 29 3.62 11.95 32.27
N ALA A 30 2.77 12.39 31.32
CA ALA A 30 1.86 13.50 31.58
C ALA A 30 0.89 13.11 32.70
N ARG A 31 0.75 14.00 33.70
CA ARG A 31 -0.09 13.77 34.89
C ARG A 31 -1.50 14.34 34.73
N THR A 32 -1.69 15.27 33.82
CA THR A 32 -2.97 15.93 33.55
C THR A 32 -3.29 15.90 32.06
N MET A 33 -4.58 15.97 31.70
CA MET A 33 -4.99 16.04 30.28
C MET A 33 -4.46 17.29 29.60
N ASP A 34 -4.30 18.38 30.33
CA ASP A 34 -3.73 19.62 29.80
C ASP A 34 -2.26 19.44 29.38
N GLN A 35 -1.48 18.69 30.16
CA GLN A 35 -0.11 18.30 29.81
C GLN A 35 -0.07 17.34 28.62
N VAL A 36 -1.06 16.46 28.49
CA VAL A 36 -1.20 15.60 27.28
C VAL A 36 -1.37 16.49 26.07
N ILE A 37 -2.29 17.43 26.10
CA ILE A 37 -2.57 18.35 24.98
C ILE A 37 -1.31 19.15 24.61
N ASP A 38 -0.56 19.67 25.58
CA ASP A 38 0.68 20.41 25.31
C ASP A 38 1.73 19.54 24.59
N ARG A 39 1.84 18.26 24.94
CA ARG A 39 2.74 17.34 24.25
C ARG A 39 2.26 17.00 22.84
N VAL A 40 0.95 16.78 22.68
CA VAL A 40 0.33 16.55 21.36
C VAL A 40 0.64 17.71 20.42
N ILE A 41 0.42 18.93 20.86
CA ILE A 41 0.71 20.15 20.09
C ILE A 41 2.19 20.24 19.73
N THR A 42 3.07 19.98 20.69
CA THR A 42 4.53 20.00 20.48
C THR A 42 4.95 18.96 19.44
N ASN A 43 4.42 17.74 19.55
CA ASN A 43 4.74 16.63 18.64
C ASN A 43 4.21 16.88 17.23
N GLU A 44 2.99 17.40 17.09
CA GLU A 44 2.41 17.70 15.78
C GLU A 44 3.21 18.80 15.06
N ASN A 45 3.58 19.86 15.77
CA ASN A 45 4.42 20.92 15.21
C ASN A 45 5.82 20.41 14.84
N ARG A 46 6.38 19.49 15.64
CA ARG A 46 7.65 18.81 15.32
C ARG A 46 7.52 17.95 14.06
N LEU A 47 6.45 17.16 13.94
CA LEU A 47 6.19 16.35 12.74
C LEU A 47 6.09 17.21 11.49
N ASN A 48 5.38 18.33 11.54
CA ASN A 48 5.27 19.27 10.42
C ASN A 48 6.62 19.84 9.94
N GLN A 49 7.60 19.90 10.84
CA GLN A 49 8.98 20.26 10.48
C GLN A 49 9.78 19.08 9.94
N GLN A 50 9.67 17.92 10.60
CA GLN A 50 10.43 16.71 10.24
C GLN A 50 10.02 16.14 8.89
N ILE A 51 8.74 16.15 8.55
CA ILE A 51 8.22 15.57 7.29
C ILE A 51 8.86 16.19 6.05
N ARG A 52 9.35 17.43 6.15
CA ARG A 52 10.02 18.17 5.06
C ARG A 52 11.33 17.53 4.60
N GLN A 53 11.90 16.63 5.42
CA GLN A 53 13.13 15.91 5.13
C GLN A 53 12.90 14.62 4.36
N TYR A 54 11.63 14.22 4.18
CA TYR A 54 11.24 12.97 3.55
C TYR A 54 10.58 13.21 2.20
N SER A 55 10.76 12.25 1.31
CA SER A 55 10.12 12.25 -0.01
C SER A 55 9.48 10.89 -0.28
N PRO A 56 8.40 10.57 0.44
CA PRO A 56 7.73 9.28 0.30
C PRO A 56 7.10 9.12 -1.07
N LEU A 57 6.88 7.86 -1.46
CA LEU A 57 5.97 7.54 -2.54
C LEU A 57 4.54 7.87 -2.13
N VAL A 58 3.78 8.36 -3.09
CA VAL A 58 2.37 8.71 -2.93
C VAL A 58 1.58 8.11 -4.07
N GLU A 59 0.56 7.39 -3.72
CA GLU A 59 -0.44 6.87 -4.63
C GLU A 59 -1.80 7.43 -4.25
N THR A 60 -2.48 8.08 -5.20
CA THR A 60 -3.86 8.55 -5.01
C THR A 60 -4.75 7.91 -6.06
N TYR A 61 -5.80 7.24 -5.60
CA TYR A 61 -6.82 6.65 -6.44
C TYR A 61 -8.19 7.20 -6.10
N ILE A 62 -8.89 7.72 -7.10
CA ILE A 62 -10.18 8.38 -6.96
C ILE A 62 -11.18 7.66 -7.85
N GLN A 63 -12.32 7.27 -7.29
CA GLN A 63 -13.47 6.73 -8.02
C GLN A 63 -14.59 7.75 -8.05
N ASP A 64 -15.00 8.13 -9.25
CA ASP A 64 -16.25 8.83 -9.47
C ASP A 64 -17.40 7.81 -9.38
N LEU A 65 -18.45 8.12 -8.63
CA LEU A 65 -19.57 7.21 -8.38
C LEU A 65 -20.79 7.59 -9.22
N LYS A 66 -21.54 6.58 -9.66
CA LYS A 66 -22.83 6.74 -10.32
C LYS A 66 -23.91 5.95 -9.59
N PRO A 67 -25.17 6.42 -9.60
CA PRO A 67 -26.28 5.67 -9.02
C PRO A 67 -26.49 4.33 -9.72
N ASP A 68 -26.76 3.28 -8.95
CA ASP A 68 -27.21 1.98 -9.42
C ASP A 68 -28.49 1.58 -8.67
N LYS A 69 -29.45 1.00 -9.37
CA LYS A 69 -30.77 0.66 -8.79
C LYS A 69 -30.70 -0.37 -7.65
N ASP A 70 -29.74 -1.25 -7.73
CA ASP A 70 -29.65 -2.42 -6.88
C ASP A 70 -28.55 -2.31 -5.83
N LEU A 71 -27.41 -1.67 -6.20
CA LEU A 71 -26.22 -1.54 -5.37
C LEU A 71 -26.07 -0.14 -4.75
N GLY A 72 -27.00 0.78 -5.06
CA GLY A 72 -26.97 2.16 -4.59
C GLY A 72 -26.02 3.02 -5.41
N PHE A 73 -24.72 2.90 -5.20
CA PHE A 73 -23.69 3.59 -5.97
C PHE A 73 -22.61 2.62 -6.44
N VAL A 74 -22.17 2.77 -7.67
CA VAL A 74 -21.09 1.97 -8.26
C VAL A 74 -20.06 2.88 -8.92
N PRO A 75 -18.79 2.47 -9.04
CA PRO A 75 -17.81 3.22 -9.81
C PRO A 75 -18.27 3.46 -11.26
N GLY A 76 -18.18 4.70 -11.73
CA GLY A 76 -18.54 5.12 -13.08
C GLY A 76 -17.40 5.79 -13.83
N GLY A 77 -16.29 6.04 -13.17
CA GLY A 77 -15.05 6.59 -13.69
C GLY A 77 -13.98 6.54 -12.63
N ASP A 78 -12.72 6.68 -13.00
CA ASP A 78 -11.62 6.70 -12.06
C ASP A 78 -10.46 7.62 -12.50
N LYS A 79 -9.63 7.99 -11.51
CA LYS A 79 -8.37 8.72 -11.69
C LYS A 79 -7.31 8.07 -10.82
N TYR A 80 -6.12 7.98 -11.36
CA TYR A 80 -4.98 7.38 -10.68
C TYR A 80 -3.76 8.30 -10.75
N PHE A 81 -3.02 8.34 -9.68
CA PHE A 81 -1.76 9.06 -9.60
C PHE A 81 -0.76 8.24 -8.78
N LEU A 82 0.45 8.14 -9.30
CA LEU A 82 1.60 7.58 -8.60
C LEU A 82 2.79 8.54 -8.75
N GLY A 83 3.41 8.89 -7.63
CA GLY A 83 4.52 9.83 -7.63
C GLY A 83 5.25 9.90 -6.30
N ARG A 84 6.07 10.93 -6.15
CA ARG A 84 6.74 11.28 -4.90
C ARG A 84 6.20 12.60 -4.36
N ALA A 85 6.06 12.67 -3.05
CA ALA A 85 5.76 13.93 -2.37
C ALA A 85 7.05 14.74 -2.16
N ASP A 86 6.96 16.04 -2.37
CA ASP A 86 7.96 17.02 -1.96
C ASP A 86 7.32 17.98 -0.96
N PHE A 87 7.79 17.93 0.29
CA PHE A 87 7.31 18.78 1.37
C PHE A 87 8.24 19.95 1.68
N SER A 88 9.31 20.15 0.93
CA SER A 88 10.35 21.17 1.21
C SER A 88 9.82 22.60 1.15
N LYS A 89 8.91 22.88 0.22
CA LYS A 89 8.32 24.21 -0.03
C LYS A 89 6.79 24.24 0.08
N GLY A 90 6.22 23.25 0.71
CA GLY A 90 4.77 23.02 0.78
C GLY A 90 4.45 21.61 0.34
N VAL A 91 3.21 21.35 -0.11
CA VAL A 91 2.83 20.03 -0.65
C VAL A 91 2.93 20.11 -2.16
N ALA A 92 3.85 19.35 -2.73
CA ALA A 92 4.00 19.18 -4.17
C ALA A 92 4.13 17.69 -4.51
N LEU A 93 3.65 17.32 -5.69
CA LEU A 93 3.71 15.97 -6.21
C LEU A 93 4.55 15.91 -7.49
N VAL A 94 5.49 14.98 -7.53
CA VAL A 94 6.31 14.67 -8.70
C VAL A 94 5.81 13.34 -9.27
N SER A 95 5.10 13.38 -10.41
CA SER A 95 4.57 12.18 -11.05
C SER A 95 5.68 11.25 -11.54
N LEU A 96 5.55 9.97 -11.26
CA LEU A 96 6.37 8.90 -11.83
C LEU A 96 5.80 8.36 -13.15
N THR A 97 4.51 8.55 -13.41
CA THR A 97 3.83 8.09 -14.63
C THR A 97 3.59 9.25 -15.61
N ASP A 98 3.50 8.94 -16.91
CA ASP A 98 3.25 9.95 -17.95
C ASP A 98 1.79 10.46 -18.02
N GLN A 99 0.90 9.92 -17.21
CA GLN A 99 -0.51 10.33 -17.19
C GLN A 99 -0.74 11.80 -16.76
N ALA A 100 0.28 12.52 -16.36
CA ALA A 100 0.25 13.98 -16.20
C ALA A 100 0.13 14.75 -17.55
N GLY A 101 -0.30 14.09 -18.60
CA GLY A 101 -0.54 14.68 -19.90
C GLY A 101 -1.78 15.56 -19.91
N LYS A 102 -1.54 16.87 -19.96
CA LYS A 102 -2.37 18.06 -20.22
C LYS A 102 -2.51 19.08 -19.09
N GLY A 103 -2.00 18.81 -17.86
CA GLY A 103 -2.02 19.77 -16.75
C GLY A 103 -0.71 20.52 -16.48
N LYS A 104 0.26 20.44 -17.37
CA LYS A 104 1.67 20.86 -17.15
C LYS A 104 1.95 22.34 -16.89
N LYS A 105 0.94 23.21 -16.68
CA LYS A 105 1.16 24.66 -16.51
C LYS A 105 0.60 25.30 -15.24
N VAL A 106 0.11 24.56 -14.24
CA VAL A 106 -0.53 25.17 -13.06
C VAL A 106 0.29 25.03 -11.76
N PHE A 107 1.36 24.25 -11.74
CA PHE A 107 2.06 23.88 -10.49
C PHE A 107 3.12 24.89 -9.98
N GLY A 108 3.17 26.11 -10.48
CA GLY A 108 4.29 27.03 -10.21
C GLY A 108 4.01 28.28 -9.41
N ALA A 109 2.82 28.62 -9.03
CA ALA A 109 2.57 29.83 -8.27
C ALA A 109 1.14 29.92 -7.76
N ILE A 110 0.80 29.32 -6.65
CA ILE A 110 -0.44 29.70 -5.98
C ILE A 110 -0.27 29.53 -4.46
N GLY A 111 0.14 30.59 -3.80
CA GLY A 111 -0.28 30.85 -2.44
C GLY A 111 -1.76 31.22 -2.46
N ASN A 112 -2.55 30.61 -1.58
CA ASN A 112 -3.86 31.07 -1.13
C ASN A 112 -5.12 30.88 -2.01
N PHE A 113 -5.15 30.02 -3.03
CA PHE A 113 -6.42 29.71 -3.71
C PHE A 113 -6.77 28.22 -3.64
N PHE A 114 -7.38 27.78 -2.54
CA PHE A 114 -8.08 26.49 -2.49
C PHE A 114 -9.44 26.62 -3.19
N SER A 115 -9.46 26.48 -4.51
CA SER A 115 -10.72 26.28 -5.22
C SER A 115 -11.15 24.80 -5.11
N PHE A 116 -12.44 24.52 -5.15
CA PHE A 116 -13.01 23.17 -5.17
C PHE A 116 -12.29 22.25 -6.17
N ALA A 117 -11.98 22.76 -7.37
CA ALA A 117 -11.28 22.01 -8.40
C ALA A 117 -9.88 21.53 -7.98
N MET A 118 -9.20 22.27 -7.09
CA MET A 118 -7.89 21.88 -6.58
C MET A 118 -7.96 20.80 -5.50
N GLN A 119 -9.02 20.76 -4.69
CA GLN A 119 -9.20 19.72 -3.69
C GLN A 119 -9.52 18.35 -4.32
N PHE A 120 -10.14 18.33 -5.48
CA PHE A 120 -10.44 17.12 -6.22
C PHE A 120 -9.29 16.66 -7.15
N LEU A 121 -8.09 17.14 -6.90
CA LEU A 121 -6.85 16.69 -7.52
C LEU A 121 -6.02 15.89 -6.50
N PRO A 122 -5.07 15.05 -6.95
CA PRO A 122 -4.21 14.28 -6.05
C PRO A 122 -3.53 15.11 -4.95
N ASP A 123 -3.12 16.33 -5.27
CA ASP A 123 -2.50 17.25 -4.31
C ASP A 123 -3.47 17.67 -3.19
N GLY A 124 -4.74 17.83 -3.49
CA GLY A 124 -5.78 18.17 -2.52
C GLY A 124 -5.96 17.05 -1.48
N PHE A 125 -5.96 15.80 -1.93
CA PHE A 125 -6.03 14.65 -1.02
C PHE A 125 -4.74 14.49 -0.19
N LEU A 126 -3.59 14.84 -0.73
CA LEU A 126 -2.33 14.81 0.01
C LEU A 126 -2.30 15.87 1.13
N GLN A 127 -3.02 17.00 1.00
CA GLN A 127 -3.15 17.98 2.09
C GLN A 127 -3.80 17.38 3.34
N MET A 128 -4.65 16.37 3.20
CA MET A 128 -5.37 15.73 4.30
C MET A 128 -4.49 14.88 5.23
N ILE A 129 -3.18 14.82 5.00
CA ILE A 129 -2.22 14.24 5.96
C ILE A 129 -1.85 15.19 7.09
N PHE A 130 -2.20 16.47 6.98
CA PHE A 130 -1.94 17.50 7.98
C PHE A 130 -3.22 17.89 8.72
N ILE A 131 -3.13 18.04 10.01
CA ILE A 131 -4.21 18.64 10.81
C ILE A 131 -4.21 20.13 10.57
N ASP A 132 -3.06 20.76 10.76
CA ASP A 132 -2.83 22.15 10.50
C ASP A 132 -1.32 22.38 10.27
N THR A 133 -0.99 23.06 9.20
CA THR A 133 0.42 23.35 8.88
C THR A 133 0.98 24.54 9.66
N ASN A 134 0.08 25.41 10.17
CA ASN A 134 0.47 26.65 10.87
C ASN A 134 -0.58 27.04 11.92
N GLY A 135 -0.36 26.71 13.17
CA GLY A 135 -1.22 27.17 14.28
C GLY A 135 -2.03 26.07 14.94
N PHE A 136 -1.52 24.84 14.96
CA PHE A 136 -2.08 23.81 15.82
C PHE A 136 -1.64 24.07 17.26
N ASP A 137 -2.45 24.88 18.00
CA ASP A 137 -2.20 25.31 19.38
C ASP A 137 -3.51 25.63 20.14
N LYS A 138 -3.41 25.89 21.44
CA LYS A 138 -4.55 26.23 22.31
C LYS A 138 -5.17 27.62 22.04
N GLN A 139 -4.51 28.47 21.26
CA GLN A 139 -5.08 29.78 20.90
C GLN A 139 -6.06 29.63 19.72
N HIS A 140 -5.84 28.66 18.88
CA HIS A 140 -6.65 28.41 17.70
C HIS A 140 -7.64 27.25 17.87
N TYR A 141 -7.42 26.35 18.83
CA TYR A 141 -8.21 25.13 19.00
C TYR A 141 -8.64 24.87 20.43
N LYS A 142 -9.86 24.35 20.57
CA LYS A 142 -10.38 23.73 21.78
C LYS A 142 -10.23 22.21 21.65
N PHE A 143 -9.85 21.55 22.76
CA PHE A 143 -9.68 20.11 22.85
C PHE A 143 -10.60 19.57 23.93
N ASP A 144 -11.55 18.71 23.56
CA ASP A 144 -12.47 18.06 24.49
C ASP A 144 -12.15 16.56 24.56
N TYR A 145 -11.77 16.06 25.73
CA TYR A 145 -11.51 14.63 25.92
C TYR A 145 -12.80 13.82 25.80
N VAL A 146 -12.77 12.71 25.02
CA VAL A 146 -13.93 11.86 24.77
C VAL A 146 -13.81 10.52 25.50
N ARG A 147 -12.76 9.74 25.20
CA ARG A 147 -12.57 8.38 25.73
C ARG A 147 -11.15 7.88 25.51
N ARG A 148 -10.91 6.65 25.99
CA ARG A 148 -9.75 5.84 25.57
C ARG A 148 -10.25 4.71 24.68
N GLU A 149 -9.44 4.34 23.66
CA GLU A 149 -9.71 3.16 22.85
C GLU A 149 -8.41 2.58 22.27
N PHE A 150 -8.48 1.36 21.75
CA PHE A 150 -7.37 0.71 21.08
C PHE A 150 -7.56 0.77 19.56
N LEU A 151 -6.49 1.12 18.86
CA LEU A 151 -6.37 0.98 17.41
C LEU A 151 -5.30 -0.09 17.14
N GLY A 152 -5.71 -1.34 16.92
CA GLY A 152 -4.79 -2.47 16.95
C GLY A 152 -4.17 -2.67 18.34
N GLU A 153 -2.85 -2.66 18.44
CA GLU A 153 -2.13 -2.77 19.71
C GLU A 153 -1.90 -1.43 20.43
N VAL A 154 -2.22 -0.34 19.76
CA VAL A 154 -1.93 1.01 20.23
C VAL A 154 -3.09 1.56 21.03
N ARG A 155 -2.88 1.80 22.33
CA ARG A 155 -3.85 2.47 23.19
C ARG A 155 -3.80 3.98 22.95
N CYS A 156 -4.98 4.59 22.76
CA CYS A 156 -5.12 5.99 22.40
C CYS A 156 -6.03 6.75 23.36
N PHE A 157 -5.70 8.02 23.58
CA PHE A 157 -6.65 9.04 24.04
C PHE A 157 -7.37 9.62 22.83
N VAL A 158 -8.68 9.83 22.97
CA VAL A 158 -9.52 10.40 21.92
C VAL A 158 -10.00 11.77 22.33
N PHE A 159 -9.79 12.75 21.44
CA PHE A 159 -10.23 14.13 21.67
C PHE A 159 -11.04 14.63 20.48
N ASP A 160 -12.10 15.39 20.76
CA ASP A 160 -12.74 16.25 19.77
C ASP A 160 -11.98 17.58 19.71
N VAL A 161 -11.66 18.01 18.50
CA VAL A 161 -10.88 19.23 18.21
C VAL A 161 -11.76 20.19 17.43
N THR A 162 -11.98 21.36 18.00
CA THR A 162 -12.84 22.38 17.43
C THR A 162 -12.06 23.71 17.30
N PRO A 163 -12.05 24.33 16.10
CA PRO A 163 -11.41 25.63 15.95
C PRO A 163 -12.15 26.73 16.73
N MET A 164 -11.40 27.67 17.29
CA MET A 164 -11.96 28.84 17.95
C MET A 164 -12.65 29.78 16.93
N GLU A 165 -13.69 30.50 17.32
CA GLU A 165 -14.53 31.31 16.43
C GLU A 165 -13.75 32.29 15.53
N LYS A 166 -12.62 32.81 16.00
CA LYS A 166 -11.79 33.79 15.28
C LYS A 166 -10.48 33.24 14.77
N SER A 167 -10.32 31.90 14.72
CA SER A 167 -9.04 31.25 14.38
C SER A 167 -8.71 31.26 12.88
N GLY A 168 -9.63 31.68 12.02
CA GLY A 168 -9.43 31.71 10.56
C GLY A 168 -10.10 30.55 9.83
N LYS A 169 -9.97 30.55 8.50
CA LYS A 169 -10.50 29.50 7.62
C LYS A 169 -9.47 28.40 7.41
N GLY A 170 -9.94 27.19 7.06
CA GLY A 170 -9.08 26.05 6.78
C GLY A 170 -8.53 25.36 8.03
N ARG A 171 -9.13 25.61 9.19
CA ARG A 171 -8.79 24.95 10.45
C ARG A 171 -9.46 23.58 10.53
N PHE A 172 -8.75 22.60 11.08
CA PHE A 172 -9.29 21.26 11.28
C PHE A 172 -10.46 21.27 12.27
N LEU A 173 -11.52 20.56 11.93
CA LEU A 173 -12.66 20.28 12.79
C LEU A 173 -12.94 18.78 12.76
N GLY A 174 -12.81 18.12 13.90
CA GLY A 174 -13.02 16.67 13.93
C GLY A 174 -12.46 16.03 15.19
N ARG A 175 -12.09 14.77 15.05
CA ARG A 175 -11.61 13.93 16.15
C ARG A 175 -10.18 13.48 15.91
N ILE A 176 -9.37 13.44 16.97
CA ILE A 176 -8.00 12.95 16.93
C ILE A 176 -7.81 11.79 17.90
N TRP A 177 -6.96 10.84 17.52
CA TRP A 177 -6.50 9.71 18.35
C TRP A 177 -5.01 9.90 18.62
N VAL A 178 -4.68 9.95 19.89
CA VAL A 178 -3.32 10.23 20.41
C VAL A 178 -2.83 9.00 21.14
N GLU A 179 -1.74 8.40 20.67
CA GLU A 179 -1.14 7.27 21.38
C GLU A 179 -0.61 7.68 22.76
N ASP A 180 -0.62 6.76 23.73
CA ASP A 180 -0.49 7.07 25.14
C ASP A 180 0.94 7.02 25.72
N GLN A 181 1.96 6.74 24.90
CA GLN A 181 3.36 6.72 25.35
C GLN A 181 4.07 8.04 25.06
N ASP A 182 4.16 8.39 23.77
CA ASP A 182 4.87 9.60 23.33
C ASP A 182 3.92 10.74 22.97
N TYR A 183 2.60 10.51 23.01
CA TYR A 183 1.54 11.48 22.70
C TYR A 183 1.56 12.00 21.26
N ASN A 184 1.86 11.12 20.30
CA ASN A 184 1.72 11.43 18.89
C ASN A 184 0.29 11.19 18.41
N ILE A 185 -0.19 12.01 17.47
CA ILE A 185 -1.46 11.74 16.80
C ILE A 185 -1.23 10.59 15.80
N VAL A 186 -2.06 9.56 15.88
CA VAL A 186 -1.96 8.36 15.03
C VAL A 186 -3.11 8.21 14.05
N ARG A 187 -4.25 8.87 14.34
CA ARG A 187 -5.41 8.97 13.46
C ARG A 187 -6.10 10.31 13.69
N PHE A 188 -6.67 10.89 12.66
CA PHE A 188 -7.60 11.99 12.79
C PHE A 188 -8.67 11.92 11.69
N ASN A 189 -9.89 12.29 12.07
CA ASN A 189 -11.09 12.14 11.25
C ASN A 189 -11.93 13.40 11.35
N GLY A 190 -12.30 13.97 10.22
CA GLY A 190 -13.07 15.21 10.18
C GLY A 190 -12.91 15.93 8.85
N GLY A 191 -12.89 17.26 8.91
CA GLY A 191 -12.72 18.11 7.74
C GLY A 191 -12.10 19.44 8.14
N TYR A 192 -12.02 20.38 7.21
CA TYR A 192 -11.54 21.73 7.50
C TYR A 192 -12.69 22.73 7.55
N SER A 193 -12.65 23.66 8.51
CA SER A 193 -13.69 24.64 8.77
C SER A 193 -13.58 25.89 7.88
N GLY A 194 -14.69 26.63 7.72
CA GLY A 194 -14.69 27.97 7.15
C GLY A 194 -14.80 28.02 5.64
N GLY A 195 -15.29 26.96 5.01
CA GLY A 195 -15.75 27.01 3.63
C GLY A 195 -17.01 27.86 3.52
N GLY A 196 -16.96 28.99 2.80
CA GLY A 196 -18.15 29.65 2.28
C GLY A 196 -18.60 28.96 0.99
N HIS A 197 -19.62 29.51 0.29
CA HIS A 197 -20.13 28.97 -0.99
C HIS A 197 -19.06 28.72 -2.09
N THR A 198 -17.81 29.07 -1.87
CA THR A 198 -16.69 28.95 -2.80
C THR A 198 -15.54 28.05 -2.32
N SER A 199 -15.58 27.57 -1.07
CA SER A 199 -14.52 26.71 -0.49
C SER A 199 -15.15 25.47 0.10
N TRP A 200 -15.04 24.38 -0.62
CA TRP A 200 -15.56 23.07 -0.23
C TRP A 200 -14.42 22.23 0.32
N TYR A 201 -14.55 21.78 1.55
CA TYR A 201 -13.63 20.85 2.16
C TYR A 201 -14.34 19.49 2.30
N PHE A 202 -13.64 18.42 1.92
CA PHE A 202 -14.14 17.07 2.04
C PHE A 202 -13.93 16.54 3.45
N ASN A 203 -14.80 15.61 3.86
CA ASN A 203 -14.55 14.80 5.03
C ASN A 203 -13.49 13.74 4.71
N PHE A 204 -12.62 13.48 5.67
CA PHE A 204 -11.55 12.51 5.50
C PHE A 204 -11.17 11.81 6.80
N ASP A 205 -10.57 10.64 6.66
CA ASP A 205 -9.98 9.83 7.72
C ASP A 205 -8.51 9.60 7.40
N SER A 206 -7.63 10.13 8.22
CA SER A 206 -6.18 10.14 8.00
C SER A 206 -5.48 9.31 9.07
N TRP A 207 -4.58 8.43 8.64
CA TRP A 207 -3.87 7.47 9.48
C TRP A 207 -2.37 7.62 9.36
N ARG A 208 -1.68 7.33 10.46
CA ARG A 208 -0.22 7.33 10.54
C ARG A 208 0.29 5.94 10.94
N THR A 209 1.51 5.62 10.52
CA THR A 209 2.21 4.40 10.89
C THR A 209 3.48 4.74 11.65
N ASN A 210 3.88 3.86 12.57
CA ASN A 210 5.09 4.03 13.36
C ASN A 210 6.30 3.54 12.55
N VAL A 211 7.07 4.45 11.97
CA VAL A 211 8.23 4.14 11.11
C VAL A 211 9.53 3.99 11.89
N GLN A 212 9.60 4.60 13.07
CA GLN A 212 10.72 4.53 14.01
C GLN A 212 10.18 4.77 15.43
N PRO A 213 10.92 4.42 16.49
CA PRO A 213 10.51 4.74 17.87
C PRO A 213 10.15 6.22 18.01
N GLY A 214 8.94 6.51 18.49
CA GLY A 214 8.45 7.87 18.69
C GLY A 214 8.14 8.68 17.41
N LEU A 215 8.29 8.10 16.22
CA LEU A 215 8.02 8.77 14.94
C LEU A 215 6.85 8.10 14.18
N TRP A 216 5.76 8.82 14.09
CA TRP A 216 4.54 8.40 13.38
C TRP A 216 4.36 9.24 12.13
N MET A 217 4.42 8.59 10.96
CA MET A 217 4.35 9.25 9.66
C MET A 217 3.03 8.96 8.95
N PRO A 218 2.49 9.91 8.17
CA PRO A 218 1.28 9.69 7.37
C PRO A 218 1.38 8.44 6.51
N SER A 219 0.35 7.63 6.46
CA SER A 219 0.37 6.38 5.68
C SER A 219 -0.85 6.18 4.80
N PHE A 220 -2.01 6.66 5.24
CA PHE A 220 -3.26 6.42 4.54
C PHE A 220 -4.24 7.56 4.79
N VAL A 221 -4.93 7.99 3.73
CA VAL A 221 -6.05 8.92 3.80
C VAL A 221 -7.21 8.31 3.01
N TYR A 222 -8.39 8.34 3.58
CA TYR A 222 -9.64 8.04 2.92
C TYR A 222 -10.55 9.26 2.90
N SER A 223 -11.25 9.50 1.80
CA SER A 223 -12.27 10.54 1.68
C SER A 223 -13.44 10.04 0.85
N GLU A 224 -14.65 10.32 1.29
CA GLU A 224 -15.88 9.98 0.58
C GLU A 224 -16.87 11.13 0.71
N GLU A 225 -17.47 11.52 -0.42
CA GLU A 225 -18.56 12.48 -0.43
C GLU A 225 -19.69 11.95 -1.31
N ARG A 226 -20.92 12.24 -0.87
CA ARG A 226 -22.15 11.91 -1.59
C ARG A 226 -23.06 13.12 -1.67
N ASP A 227 -23.70 13.29 -2.82
CA ASP A 227 -24.63 14.40 -3.07
C ASP A 227 -24.02 15.80 -2.86
N LEU A 228 -22.70 15.93 -3.01
CA LEU A 228 -22.05 17.23 -2.88
C LEU A 228 -22.37 18.10 -4.10
N HIS A 229 -23.12 19.16 -3.90
CA HIS A 229 -23.46 20.13 -4.96
C HIS A 229 -22.39 21.21 -5.03
N TYR A 230 -21.67 21.34 -6.15
CA TYR A 230 -20.57 22.30 -6.29
C TYR A 230 -20.74 23.35 -7.38
N ALA A 231 -21.76 23.22 -8.23
CA ALA A 231 -22.15 24.23 -9.21
C ALA A 231 -23.66 24.11 -9.43
N LEU A 232 -24.28 25.09 -10.05
CA LEU A 232 -25.73 25.27 -10.23
C LEU A 232 -26.52 23.99 -10.60
N SER A 233 -25.88 22.91 -11.00
CA SER A 233 -26.53 21.62 -11.30
C SER A 233 -25.59 20.42 -11.26
N LYS A 234 -24.34 20.57 -10.77
CA LYS A 234 -23.37 19.47 -10.76
C LYS A 234 -23.25 18.89 -9.37
N LYS A 235 -23.48 17.59 -9.29
CA LYS A 235 -23.23 16.75 -8.11
C LYS A 235 -21.86 16.09 -8.24
N LEU A 236 -21.23 15.91 -7.12
CA LEU A 236 -20.01 15.13 -6.98
C LEU A 236 -20.26 14.00 -5.98
N ASP A 237 -20.14 12.80 -6.47
CA ASP A 237 -20.18 11.57 -5.69
C ASP A 237 -18.86 10.84 -5.96
N PHE A 238 -18.03 10.67 -4.92
CA PHE A 238 -16.73 10.03 -5.10
C PHE A 238 -16.28 9.27 -3.85
N ARG A 239 -15.32 8.38 -4.06
CA ARG A 239 -14.45 7.79 -3.03
C ARG A 239 -13.02 7.93 -3.45
N ALA A 240 -12.16 8.25 -2.52
CA ALA A 240 -10.74 8.42 -2.77
C ALA A 240 -9.91 7.80 -1.65
N GLN A 241 -8.76 7.27 -2.02
CA GLN A 241 -7.72 6.88 -1.09
C GLN A 241 -6.38 7.46 -1.52
N THR A 242 -5.59 7.91 -0.55
CA THR A 242 -4.19 8.28 -0.75
C THR A 242 -3.33 7.46 0.20
N ARG A 243 -2.29 6.85 -0.33
CA ARG A 243 -1.34 6.03 0.43
C ARG A 243 0.05 6.62 0.33
N LEU A 244 0.77 6.58 1.44
CA LEU A 244 2.15 7.04 1.52
C LEU A 244 3.03 5.95 2.11
N TRP A 245 4.18 5.71 1.50
CA TRP A 245 5.17 4.74 1.98
C TRP A 245 6.57 5.09 1.52
N GLY A 246 7.57 4.32 1.93
CA GLY A 246 8.95 4.53 1.50
C GLY A 246 9.66 5.70 2.19
N TYR A 247 9.28 6.05 3.41
CA TYR A 247 9.95 7.09 4.21
C TYR A 247 11.42 6.79 4.51
N ASN A 248 11.80 5.51 4.55
CA ASN A 248 13.18 5.09 4.80
C ASN A 248 14.05 5.06 3.54
N LEU A 249 13.45 5.26 2.37
CA LEU A 249 14.15 5.39 1.10
C LEU A 249 14.74 6.80 1.06
N GLY A 250 15.86 7.00 1.77
CA GLY A 250 16.61 8.24 1.67
C GLY A 250 16.98 8.50 0.21
N HIS A 251 16.85 9.74 -0.26
CA HIS A 251 17.56 10.15 -1.46
C HIS A 251 19.05 9.95 -1.15
N ALA A 252 19.61 8.85 -1.65
CA ALA A 252 21.05 8.74 -1.69
C ALA A 252 21.53 9.98 -2.49
N SER A 253 22.21 10.91 -1.84
CA SER A 253 22.80 11.99 -2.56
C SER A 253 23.73 11.38 -3.61
N GLN A 254 23.86 12.03 -4.75
CA GLN A 254 24.78 11.60 -5.81
C GLN A 254 26.18 11.27 -5.26
N GLU A 255 26.62 11.98 -4.20
CA GLU A 255 27.84 11.72 -3.45
C GLU A 255 27.82 10.41 -2.65
N GLN A 256 26.67 10.05 -2.06
CA GLN A 256 26.54 8.77 -1.33
C GLN A 256 26.48 7.57 -2.28
N GLU A 257 25.92 7.73 -3.47
CA GLU A 257 25.95 6.68 -4.49
C GLU A 257 27.35 6.55 -5.09
N LEU A 258 28.06 7.67 -5.34
CA LEU A 258 29.45 7.65 -5.78
C LEU A 258 30.38 7.01 -4.73
N SER A 259 30.14 7.23 -3.44
CA SER A 259 30.92 6.61 -2.37
C SER A 259 30.64 5.12 -2.17
N LYS A 260 29.51 4.61 -2.67
CA LYS A 260 29.16 3.19 -2.70
C LYS A 260 29.67 2.46 -3.93
N ILE A 261 30.24 3.14 -4.91
CA ILE A 261 30.99 2.49 -5.97
C ILE A 261 32.22 1.88 -5.29
N LEU A 262 32.07 0.63 -4.86
CA LEU A 262 33.20 -0.21 -4.53
C LEU A 262 34.03 -0.29 -5.80
N VAL A 263 35.21 0.34 -5.76
CA VAL A 263 36.26 -0.01 -6.68
C VAL A 263 36.59 -1.46 -6.31
N GLU A 264 35.99 -2.41 -7.03
CA GLU A 264 36.42 -3.79 -6.92
C GLU A 264 37.91 -3.81 -7.11
N SER A 265 38.60 -4.42 -6.16
CA SER A 265 40.06 -4.63 -6.24
C SER A 265 40.37 -5.17 -7.63
N PRO A 266 41.53 -4.76 -8.21
CA PRO A 266 41.89 -5.25 -9.53
C PRO A 266 41.72 -6.76 -9.57
N VAL A 267 40.92 -7.23 -10.51
CA VAL A 267 40.63 -8.66 -10.71
C VAL A 267 41.99 -9.35 -10.77
N GLN A 268 42.29 -10.18 -9.77
CA GLN A 268 43.38 -11.12 -9.88
C GLN A 268 43.00 -12.08 -10.99
N ASP A 269 43.73 -12.01 -12.07
CA ASP A 269 43.55 -12.89 -13.21
C ASP A 269 44.01 -14.31 -12.83
N ASP A 270 43.08 -15.06 -12.23
CA ASP A 270 43.24 -16.51 -11.97
C ASP A 270 42.92 -17.33 -13.24
N THR A 271 43.48 -16.91 -14.38
CA THR A 271 43.27 -17.55 -15.69
C THR A 271 43.68 -19.03 -15.75
N LYS A 272 44.24 -19.59 -14.68
CA LYS A 272 44.66 -20.99 -14.64
C LYS A 272 43.57 -21.98 -14.22
N THR A 273 42.40 -21.52 -13.76
CA THR A 273 41.28 -22.38 -13.30
C THR A 273 39.91 -21.95 -13.79
N ALA A 274 39.81 -20.92 -14.63
CA ALA A 274 38.55 -20.49 -15.20
C ALA A 274 38.08 -21.52 -16.23
N ASN A 275 37.01 -22.23 -15.92
CA ASN A 275 36.18 -22.85 -16.95
C ASN A 275 35.58 -21.71 -17.75
N ASP A 276 36.02 -21.50 -18.97
CA ASP A 276 35.43 -20.52 -19.87
C ASP A 276 33.93 -20.82 -20.00
N LEU A 277 33.10 -19.86 -19.67
CA LEU A 277 31.65 -19.98 -19.84
C LEU A 277 31.35 -20.19 -21.32
N THR A 278 30.57 -21.19 -21.63
CA THR A 278 30.05 -21.32 -22.99
C THR A 278 29.20 -20.11 -23.35
N PRO A 279 29.06 -19.75 -24.63
CA PRO A 279 28.21 -18.59 -25.02
C PRO A 279 26.79 -18.66 -24.48
N VAL A 280 26.22 -19.86 -24.34
CA VAL A 280 24.89 -20.09 -23.77
C VAL A 280 24.86 -19.81 -22.26
N GLN A 281 25.90 -20.23 -21.55
CA GLN A 281 26.02 -19.95 -20.11
C GLN A 281 26.26 -18.44 -19.86
N ALA A 282 27.06 -17.81 -20.69
CA ALA A 282 27.28 -16.36 -20.62
C ALA A 282 25.98 -15.58 -20.88
N GLN A 283 25.18 -15.98 -21.87
CA GLN A 283 23.89 -15.37 -22.14
C GLN A 283 22.91 -15.55 -20.96
N ARG A 284 22.81 -16.76 -20.42
CA ARG A 284 21.97 -17.03 -19.25
C ARG A 284 22.39 -16.22 -18.02
N SER A 285 23.69 -16.06 -17.82
CA SER A 285 24.23 -15.23 -16.73
C SER A 285 23.87 -13.76 -16.92
N TRP A 286 23.96 -13.24 -18.15
CA TRP A 286 23.58 -11.89 -18.50
C TRP A 286 22.08 -11.65 -18.30
N ASP A 287 21.22 -12.56 -18.76
CA ASP A 287 19.77 -12.45 -18.62
C ASP A 287 19.37 -12.43 -17.13
N ARG A 288 20.01 -13.31 -16.32
CA ARG A 288 19.80 -13.34 -14.85
C ARG A 288 20.23 -12.04 -14.19
N GLN A 289 21.39 -11.50 -14.57
CA GLN A 289 21.87 -10.21 -14.05
C GLN A 289 20.93 -9.05 -14.42
N ALA A 290 20.39 -9.07 -15.63
CA ALA A 290 19.40 -8.09 -16.07
C ALA A 290 18.13 -8.14 -15.22
N GLU A 291 17.62 -9.36 -14.98
CA GLU A 291 16.46 -9.61 -14.13
C GLU A 291 16.66 -9.08 -12.70
N GLU A 292 17.77 -9.45 -12.07
CA GLU A 292 18.12 -8.99 -10.73
C GLU A 292 18.27 -7.46 -10.67
N ASN A 293 18.92 -6.86 -11.63
CA ASN A 293 19.07 -5.41 -11.69
C ASN A 293 17.75 -4.67 -11.84
N LEU A 294 16.80 -5.19 -12.61
CA LEU A 294 15.47 -4.59 -12.77
C LEU A 294 14.67 -4.69 -11.47
N ALA A 295 14.67 -5.87 -10.82
CA ALA A 295 14.02 -6.08 -9.54
C ALA A 295 14.59 -5.15 -8.46
N ASP A 296 15.91 -5.05 -8.36
CA ASP A 296 16.61 -4.16 -7.42
C ASP A 296 16.28 -2.68 -7.66
N ARG A 297 16.13 -2.27 -8.91
CA ARG A 297 15.72 -0.90 -9.24
C ARG A 297 14.30 -0.61 -8.75
N LEU A 298 13.35 -1.50 -9.01
CA LEU A 298 11.99 -1.34 -8.52
C LEU A 298 11.91 -1.34 -6.99
N GLU A 299 12.74 -2.15 -6.32
CA GLU A 299 12.84 -2.17 -4.85
C GLU A 299 13.43 -0.87 -4.30
N ARG A 300 14.49 -0.35 -4.91
CA ARG A 300 15.11 0.93 -4.52
C ARG A 300 14.22 2.14 -4.75
N ILE A 301 13.42 2.12 -5.81
CA ILE A 301 12.38 3.14 -6.02
C ILE A 301 11.31 3.05 -4.93
N GLY A 302 11.13 1.88 -4.31
CA GLY A 302 10.12 1.59 -3.29
C GLY A 302 8.83 1.02 -3.85
N LEU A 303 8.84 0.57 -5.09
CA LEU A 303 7.66 -0.01 -5.73
C LEU A 303 7.48 -1.49 -5.39
N LEU A 304 8.58 -2.24 -5.21
CA LEU A 304 8.48 -3.60 -4.68
C LEU A 304 8.52 -3.59 -3.15
N ALA A 305 7.66 -4.38 -2.54
CA ALA A 305 7.70 -4.62 -1.10
C ALA A 305 9.00 -5.33 -0.71
N PRO A 306 9.54 -5.12 0.50
CA PRO A 306 10.56 -5.98 1.06
C PRO A 306 10.09 -7.44 1.06
N LYS A 307 11.02 -8.39 0.85
CA LYS A 307 10.69 -9.82 0.89
C LYS A 307 10.04 -10.21 2.21
N GLY A 308 8.93 -10.96 2.13
CA GLY A 308 8.11 -11.29 3.30
C GLY A 308 7.29 -12.57 3.18
N GLU A 309 6.35 -12.73 4.09
CA GLU A 309 5.50 -13.93 4.15
C GLU A 309 4.56 -14.05 2.94
N VAL A 310 4.12 -12.91 2.36
CA VAL A 310 3.24 -12.93 1.19
C VAL A 310 3.95 -13.57 0.00
N ASP A 311 5.22 -13.21 -0.23
CA ASP A 311 6.02 -13.79 -1.31
C ASP A 311 6.07 -15.31 -1.19
N LYS A 312 6.29 -15.86 0.02
CA LYS A 312 6.31 -17.31 0.28
C LYS A 312 4.97 -17.99 0.00
N VAL A 313 3.85 -17.31 0.31
CA VAL A 313 2.51 -17.83 -0.01
C VAL A 313 2.33 -17.93 -1.53
N LEU A 314 2.72 -16.89 -2.27
CA LEU A 314 2.68 -16.90 -3.73
C LEU A 314 3.58 -18.00 -4.31
N GLU A 315 4.80 -18.11 -3.83
CA GLU A 315 5.76 -19.16 -4.22
C GLU A 315 5.24 -20.57 -3.91
N THR A 316 4.50 -20.75 -2.80
CA THR A 316 3.85 -22.04 -2.48
C THR A 316 2.81 -22.41 -3.52
N VAL A 317 1.99 -21.45 -3.98
CA VAL A 317 1.00 -21.70 -5.03
C VAL A 317 1.69 -22.03 -6.37
N VAL A 318 2.77 -21.29 -6.72
CA VAL A 318 3.57 -21.59 -7.91
C VAL A 318 4.17 -22.99 -7.84
N ASN A 319 4.79 -23.36 -6.72
CA ASN A 319 5.35 -24.70 -6.52
C ASN A 319 4.28 -25.82 -6.65
N ASN A 320 3.05 -25.59 -6.16
CA ASN A 320 1.94 -26.52 -6.36
C ASN A 320 1.62 -26.71 -7.85
N LEU A 321 1.69 -25.65 -8.64
CA LEU A 321 1.48 -25.70 -10.09
C LEU A 321 2.64 -26.43 -10.80
N GLU A 322 3.88 -26.18 -10.40
CA GLU A 322 5.08 -26.81 -10.97
C GLU A 322 5.12 -28.32 -10.69
N VAL A 323 5.00 -28.71 -9.42
CA VAL A 323 5.06 -30.12 -9.00
C VAL A 323 3.98 -30.96 -9.68
N THR A 324 2.74 -30.49 -9.73
CA THR A 324 1.63 -31.23 -10.32
C THR A 324 1.71 -31.37 -11.84
N ASN A 325 2.50 -30.52 -12.48
CA ASN A 325 2.71 -30.55 -13.94
C ASN A 325 4.09 -31.06 -14.35
N ASN A 326 4.93 -31.52 -13.42
CA ASN A 326 6.32 -31.92 -13.65
C ASN A 326 7.11 -30.83 -14.39
N ILE A 327 6.89 -29.56 -13.99
CA ILE A 327 7.61 -28.40 -14.51
C ILE A 327 8.86 -28.24 -13.65
N ASP A 328 10.02 -28.20 -14.30
CA ASP A 328 11.31 -27.94 -13.68
C ASP A 328 11.92 -26.69 -14.33
N VAL A 329 11.97 -25.61 -13.56
CA VAL A 329 12.48 -24.31 -14.01
C VAL A 329 13.74 -23.97 -13.23
N GLU A 330 14.82 -23.70 -13.91
CA GLU A 330 16.09 -23.27 -13.34
C GLU A 330 16.49 -21.89 -13.88
N PRO A 331 16.71 -20.88 -12.99
CA PRO A 331 16.56 -20.87 -11.54
C PRO A 331 15.10 -20.96 -11.08
N GLU A 332 14.89 -21.35 -9.80
CA GLU A 332 13.56 -21.38 -9.18
C GLU A 332 12.80 -20.07 -9.40
N VAL A 333 11.49 -20.21 -9.65
CA VAL A 333 10.61 -19.05 -9.80
C VAL A 333 10.42 -18.37 -8.46
N LYS A 334 10.64 -17.05 -8.44
CA LYS A 334 10.43 -16.18 -7.28
C LYS A 334 9.17 -15.38 -7.46
N CYS A 335 8.52 -15.02 -6.35
CA CYS A 335 7.39 -14.11 -6.34
C CYS A 335 7.73 -12.84 -5.60
N ARG A 336 7.20 -11.70 -6.05
CA ARG A 336 7.37 -10.39 -5.42
C ARG A 336 6.05 -9.61 -5.47
N VAL A 337 5.86 -8.75 -4.49
CA VAL A 337 4.67 -7.91 -4.40
C VAL A 337 5.02 -6.47 -4.75
N MET A 338 4.27 -5.91 -5.72
CA MET A 338 4.34 -4.49 -6.03
C MET A 338 3.34 -3.71 -5.18
N MET A 339 3.76 -2.58 -4.63
CA MET A 339 3.00 -1.82 -3.62
C MET A 339 1.81 -1.02 -4.16
N THR A 340 1.56 -1.02 -5.46
CA THR A 340 0.50 -0.26 -6.10
C THR A 340 -0.89 -0.86 -5.92
N SER A 341 -1.93 -0.03 -6.01
CA SER A 341 -3.35 -0.44 -5.96
C SER A 341 -3.93 -0.85 -7.32
N THR A 342 -3.21 -0.61 -8.41
CA THR A 342 -3.60 -1.06 -9.75
C THR A 342 -3.61 -2.59 -9.84
N LEU A 343 -4.52 -3.14 -10.68
CA LEU A 343 -4.67 -4.59 -10.82
C LEU A 343 -3.77 -5.10 -11.95
N GLU A 344 -2.55 -5.46 -11.61
CA GLU A 344 -1.57 -5.90 -12.59
C GLU A 344 -0.68 -7.03 -12.09
N SER A 345 -0.24 -7.85 -13.04
CA SER A 345 0.79 -8.86 -12.89
C SER A 345 1.74 -8.81 -14.07
N TYR A 346 2.96 -9.22 -13.88
CA TYR A 346 3.96 -9.34 -14.94
C TYR A 346 5.13 -10.22 -14.49
N THR A 347 5.92 -10.63 -15.46
CA THR A 347 7.07 -11.50 -15.24
C THR A 347 8.37 -10.77 -15.58
N LEU A 348 9.29 -10.73 -14.63
CA LEU A 348 10.68 -10.29 -14.80
C LEU A 348 11.58 -11.53 -14.90
N GLY A 349 11.75 -12.09 -16.10
CA GLY A 349 12.49 -13.35 -16.27
C GLY A 349 11.88 -14.48 -15.44
N HIS A 350 12.51 -14.87 -14.33
CA HIS A 350 12.04 -15.91 -13.40
C HIS A 350 11.33 -15.34 -12.16
N THR A 351 11.14 -14.04 -12.11
CA THR A 351 10.44 -13.38 -11.00
C THR A 351 9.04 -12.96 -11.42
N ILE A 352 8.01 -13.55 -10.81
CA ILE A 352 6.61 -13.17 -10.99
C ILE A 352 6.28 -12.04 -10.03
N VAL A 353 5.72 -10.95 -10.54
CA VAL A 353 5.32 -9.78 -9.75
C VAL A 353 3.80 -9.62 -9.81
N LEU A 354 3.16 -9.56 -8.64
CA LEU A 354 1.74 -9.22 -8.50
C LEU A 354 1.61 -7.90 -7.74
N SER A 355 0.71 -7.04 -8.20
CA SER A 355 0.40 -5.84 -7.43
C SER A 355 -0.39 -6.18 -6.16
N ARG A 356 -0.19 -5.39 -5.11
CA ARG A 356 -0.98 -5.48 -3.89
C ARG A 356 -2.48 -5.34 -4.19
N GLY A 357 -2.84 -4.38 -5.07
CA GLY A 357 -4.24 -4.18 -5.45
C GLY A 357 -4.88 -5.43 -6.06
N LEU A 358 -4.14 -6.18 -6.87
CA LEU A 358 -4.61 -7.45 -7.43
C LEU A 358 -4.80 -8.50 -6.33
N ILE A 359 -3.83 -8.65 -5.43
CA ILE A 359 -3.92 -9.60 -4.31
C ILE A 359 -5.13 -9.28 -3.41
N ASP A 360 -5.36 -8.00 -3.12
CA ASP A 360 -6.47 -7.54 -2.25
C ASP A 360 -7.86 -7.85 -2.84
N VAL A 361 -8.00 -7.91 -4.17
CA VAL A 361 -9.31 -8.15 -4.83
C VAL A 361 -9.53 -9.59 -5.27
N LEU A 362 -8.52 -10.45 -5.25
CA LEU A 362 -8.68 -11.86 -5.61
C LEU A 362 -9.66 -12.55 -4.64
N PRO A 363 -10.70 -13.23 -5.15
CA PRO A 363 -11.74 -13.80 -4.30
C PRO A 363 -11.31 -15.06 -3.55
N ASP A 364 -10.41 -15.84 -4.14
CA ASP A 364 -9.95 -17.13 -3.59
C ASP A 364 -8.58 -17.55 -4.16
N GLU A 365 -8.04 -18.65 -3.62
CA GLU A 365 -6.76 -19.21 -4.03
C GLU A 365 -6.78 -19.76 -5.46
N ALA A 366 -7.91 -20.26 -5.97
CA ALA A 366 -8.01 -20.72 -7.34
C ALA A 366 -7.90 -19.57 -8.36
N SER A 367 -8.45 -18.42 -8.02
CA SER A 367 -8.29 -17.18 -8.80
C SER A 367 -6.84 -16.71 -8.78
N LEU A 368 -6.18 -16.75 -7.61
CA LEU A 368 -4.74 -16.47 -7.49
C LEU A 368 -3.91 -17.44 -8.34
N ALA A 369 -4.17 -18.75 -8.21
CA ALA A 369 -3.48 -19.78 -8.98
C ALA A 369 -3.66 -19.59 -10.50
N THR A 370 -4.79 -19.06 -10.93
CA THR A 370 -5.05 -18.74 -12.35
C THR A 370 -4.13 -17.66 -12.87
N ILE A 371 -3.95 -16.58 -12.09
CA ILE A 371 -3.01 -15.51 -12.46
C ILE A 371 -1.58 -16.02 -12.44
N LEU A 372 -1.19 -16.73 -11.37
CA LEU A 372 0.16 -17.29 -11.25
C LEU A 372 0.47 -18.33 -12.33
N ALA A 373 -0.50 -19.16 -12.73
CA ALA A 373 -0.33 -20.10 -13.84
C ALA A 373 -0.07 -19.41 -15.17
N HIS A 374 -0.71 -18.26 -15.40
CA HIS A 374 -0.47 -17.46 -16.59
C HIS A 374 0.94 -16.87 -16.59
N GLU A 375 1.36 -16.24 -15.51
CA GLU A 375 2.71 -15.68 -15.38
C GLU A 375 3.79 -16.78 -15.40
N LEU A 376 3.56 -17.92 -14.73
CA LEU A 376 4.45 -19.09 -14.81
C LEU A 376 4.58 -19.61 -16.26
N SER A 377 3.51 -19.49 -17.05
CA SER A 377 3.55 -19.90 -18.45
C SER A 377 4.49 -19.04 -19.28
N HIS A 378 4.61 -17.75 -18.98
CA HIS A 378 5.62 -16.89 -19.61
C HIS A 378 7.04 -17.36 -19.29
N VAL A 379 7.30 -17.77 -18.05
CA VAL A 379 8.60 -18.32 -17.64
C VAL A 379 8.90 -19.61 -18.39
N VAL A 380 7.96 -20.57 -18.36
CA VAL A 380 8.12 -21.90 -18.97
C VAL A 380 8.31 -21.84 -20.49
N LEU A 381 7.65 -20.89 -21.15
CA LEU A 381 7.77 -20.67 -22.59
C LEU A 381 9.01 -19.86 -22.96
N GLY A 382 9.75 -19.33 -21.98
CA GLY A 382 10.97 -18.57 -22.20
C GLY A 382 10.71 -17.24 -22.91
N HIS A 383 9.60 -16.58 -22.64
CA HIS A 383 9.29 -15.29 -23.20
C HIS A 383 10.31 -14.25 -22.75
N ARG A 384 10.86 -13.48 -23.69
CA ARG A 384 11.99 -12.60 -23.43
C ARG A 384 11.60 -11.41 -22.57
N LEU A 385 12.45 -11.07 -21.62
CA LEU A 385 12.39 -9.85 -20.84
C LEU A 385 12.93 -8.67 -21.66
N ASP A 386 12.26 -7.52 -21.62
CA ASP A 386 12.86 -6.27 -22.05
C ASP A 386 13.90 -5.81 -21.02
N SER A 387 15.16 -6.02 -21.33
CA SER A 387 16.30 -5.68 -20.48
C SER A 387 17.00 -4.37 -20.85
N THR A 388 16.41 -3.57 -21.73
CA THR A 388 17.03 -2.35 -22.28
C THR A 388 17.53 -1.43 -21.17
N TYR A 389 16.77 -1.26 -20.09
CA TYR A 389 17.11 -0.37 -18.96
C TYR A 389 17.78 -1.07 -17.77
N ALA A 390 18.02 -2.38 -17.85
CA ALA A 390 18.60 -3.16 -16.74
C ALA A 390 19.99 -2.67 -16.31
N PHE A 391 20.80 -2.21 -17.28
CA PHE A 391 22.20 -1.85 -17.09
C PHE A 391 22.46 -0.34 -17.18
N PHE A 392 21.41 0.49 -17.26
CA PHE A 392 21.60 1.94 -17.28
C PHE A 392 22.18 2.44 -15.97
N ASN A 393 23.18 3.32 -16.08
CA ASN A 393 23.78 3.94 -14.91
C ASN A 393 22.79 4.91 -14.25
N GLN A 394 22.46 4.67 -12.97
CA GLN A 394 21.51 5.48 -12.19
C GLN A 394 21.95 6.93 -11.99
N LEU A 395 23.25 7.20 -12.06
CA LEU A 395 23.79 8.56 -11.99
C LEU A 395 23.43 9.40 -13.22
N LEU A 396 23.13 8.74 -14.35
CA LEU A 396 22.82 9.41 -15.61
C LEU A 396 21.31 9.49 -15.86
N VAL A 397 20.52 8.58 -15.28
CA VAL A 397 19.08 8.47 -15.49
C VAL A 397 18.38 8.40 -14.14
N ASP A 398 17.59 9.41 -13.82
CA ASP A 398 16.86 9.46 -12.54
C ASP A 398 15.78 8.37 -12.44
N ASP A 399 15.30 8.10 -11.24
CA ASP A 399 14.26 7.10 -10.98
C ASP A 399 12.97 7.33 -11.79
N LYS A 400 12.61 8.60 -11.99
CA LYS A 400 11.43 8.99 -12.74
C LYS A 400 11.55 8.66 -14.22
N GLU A 401 12.70 8.99 -14.80
CA GLU A 401 12.98 8.69 -16.20
C GLU A 401 13.08 7.18 -16.41
N THR A 402 13.78 6.50 -15.51
CA THR A 402 13.91 5.04 -15.53
C THR A 402 12.53 4.36 -15.46
N PHE A 403 11.66 4.79 -14.54
CA PHE A 403 10.32 4.20 -14.38
C PHE A 403 9.44 4.40 -15.63
N ARG A 404 9.55 5.53 -16.29
CA ARG A 404 8.79 5.82 -17.53
C ARG A 404 9.15 4.89 -18.68
N HIS A 405 10.36 4.39 -18.69
CA HIS A 405 10.84 3.51 -19.74
C HIS A 405 10.73 2.03 -19.40
N PHE A 406 10.34 1.69 -18.16
CA PHE A 406 10.02 0.31 -17.84
C PHE A 406 8.74 -0.11 -18.57
N GLY A 407 8.82 -1.26 -19.23
CA GLY A 407 7.69 -1.91 -19.87
C GLY A 407 7.93 -3.41 -19.89
N PHE A 408 7.06 -4.13 -19.20
CA PHE A 408 7.11 -5.59 -19.11
C PHE A 408 5.93 -6.22 -19.85
N ALA A 409 5.25 -5.42 -20.68
CA ALA A 409 4.14 -5.88 -21.50
C ALA A 409 4.63 -6.90 -22.55
N ARG A 410 3.85 -7.94 -22.76
CA ARG A 410 4.10 -9.00 -23.74
C ARG A 410 3.35 -8.75 -25.03
N THR A 411 3.80 -9.38 -26.09
CA THR A 411 3.09 -9.35 -27.37
C THR A 411 1.79 -10.16 -27.30
N ALA A 412 0.84 -9.85 -28.19
CA ALA A 412 -0.44 -10.57 -28.23
C ALA A 412 -0.28 -12.08 -28.49
N ASP A 413 0.76 -12.47 -29.24
CA ASP A 413 1.04 -13.89 -29.52
C ASP A 413 1.62 -14.58 -28.27
N GLU A 414 2.52 -13.94 -27.53
CA GLU A 414 3.04 -14.44 -26.27
C GLU A 414 1.93 -14.58 -25.22
N GLU A 415 1.04 -13.60 -25.11
CA GLU A 415 -0.14 -13.63 -24.23
C GLU A 415 -1.07 -14.80 -24.54
N LYS A 416 -1.32 -15.04 -25.84
CA LYS A 416 -2.14 -16.15 -26.29
C LYS A 416 -1.49 -17.50 -26.00
N ALA A 417 -0.19 -17.62 -26.24
CA ALA A 417 0.56 -18.83 -25.94
C ALA A 417 0.60 -19.11 -24.43
N ALA A 418 0.84 -18.10 -23.60
CA ALA A 418 0.83 -18.20 -22.15
C ALA A 418 -0.56 -18.60 -21.61
N SER A 419 -1.63 -18.01 -22.13
CA SER A 419 -3.01 -18.38 -21.77
C SER A 419 -3.33 -19.84 -22.08
N ALA A 420 -2.94 -20.34 -23.26
CA ALA A 420 -3.14 -21.74 -23.63
C ALA A 420 -2.33 -22.70 -22.72
N LYS A 421 -1.10 -22.34 -22.38
CA LYS A 421 -0.25 -23.12 -21.47
C LYS A 421 -0.79 -23.09 -20.04
N ALA A 422 -1.27 -21.93 -19.56
CA ALA A 422 -1.86 -21.78 -18.23
C ALA A 422 -3.08 -22.71 -18.03
N ILE A 423 -3.94 -22.84 -19.04
CA ILE A 423 -5.08 -23.76 -19.00
C ILE A 423 -4.61 -25.22 -18.85
N GLN A 424 -3.56 -25.62 -19.55
CA GLN A 424 -2.98 -26.96 -19.40
C GLN A 424 -2.46 -27.19 -17.97
N ILE A 425 -1.74 -26.21 -17.41
CA ILE A 425 -1.22 -26.27 -16.05
C ILE A 425 -2.37 -26.36 -15.03
N LEU A 426 -3.39 -25.52 -15.17
CA LEU A 426 -4.54 -25.50 -14.26
C LEU A 426 -5.36 -26.78 -14.28
N ASN A 427 -5.56 -27.38 -15.44
CA ASN A 427 -6.29 -28.65 -15.57
C ASN A 427 -5.62 -29.84 -14.89
N ASN A 428 -4.31 -29.79 -14.68
CA ASN A 428 -3.54 -30.78 -13.94
C ASN A 428 -3.27 -30.38 -12.48
N SER A 429 -3.77 -29.23 -12.04
CA SER A 429 -3.50 -28.66 -10.72
C SER A 429 -4.54 -29.09 -9.67
N PRO A 430 -4.26 -28.89 -8.38
CA PRO A 430 -5.25 -29.05 -7.31
C PRO A 430 -6.46 -28.13 -7.45
N TYR A 431 -6.34 -27.05 -8.22
CA TYR A 431 -7.36 -26.00 -8.39
C TYR A 431 -8.38 -26.30 -9.49
N LYS A 432 -8.22 -27.36 -10.28
CA LYS A 432 -9.03 -27.68 -11.46
C LYS A 432 -10.55 -27.68 -11.26
N ASN A 433 -11.02 -28.04 -10.05
CA ASN A 433 -12.44 -28.08 -9.73
C ASN A 433 -13.02 -26.74 -9.25
N GLN A 434 -12.21 -25.72 -9.11
CA GLN A 434 -12.58 -24.40 -8.57
C GLN A 434 -12.40 -23.26 -9.58
N LEU A 435 -12.03 -23.57 -10.83
CA LEU A 435 -11.73 -22.58 -11.87
C LEU A 435 -12.95 -21.73 -12.28
N GLY A 436 -14.17 -22.15 -11.94
CA GLY A 436 -15.38 -21.37 -12.20
C GLY A 436 -15.37 -20.00 -11.51
N ASN A 437 -14.85 -19.91 -10.27
CA ASN A 437 -14.73 -18.64 -9.56
C ASN A 437 -13.73 -17.70 -10.25
N ALA A 438 -12.60 -18.22 -10.70
CA ALA A 438 -11.61 -17.48 -11.47
C ALA A 438 -12.21 -16.93 -12.77
N GLY A 439 -13.00 -17.74 -13.48
CA GLY A 439 -13.71 -17.29 -14.69
C GLY A 439 -14.69 -16.14 -14.42
N LEU A 440 -15.41 -16.16 -13.29
CA LEU A 440 -16.29 -15.08 -12.85
C LEU A 440 -15.51 -13.81 -12.55
N PHE A 441 -14.41 -13.92 -11.82
CA PHE A 441 -13.55 -12.80 -11.49
C PHE A 441 -12.98 -12.13 -12.74
N LEU A 442 -12.44 -12.90 -13.68
CA LEU A 442 -11.90 -12.40 -14.94
C LEU A 442 -12.99 -11.70 -15.79
N THR A 443 -14.22 -12.27 -15.81
CA THR A 443 -15.35 -11.64 -16.50
C THR A 443 -15.72 -10.29 -15.87
N ALA A 444 -15.69 -10.20 -14.55
CA ALA A 444 -15.94 -8.95 -13.84
C ALA A 444 -14.86 -7.90 -14.15
N LEU A 445 -13.58 -8.28 -14.17
CA LEU A 445 -12.49 -7.37 -14.58
C LEU A 445 -12.69 -6.82 -15.98
N GLU A 446 -13.03 -7.68 -16.95
CA GLU A 446 -13.26 -7.26 -18.33
C GLU A 446 -14.40 -6.23 -18.42
N THR A 447 -15.51 -6.54 -17.76
CA THR A 447 -16.69 -5.67 -17.80
C THR A 447 -16.42 -4.30 -17.19
N ARG A 448 -15.74 -4.29 -16.04
CA ARG A 448 -15.43 -3.05 -15.31
C ARG A 448 -14.30 -2.24 -15.93
N SER A 449 -13.48 -2.83 -16.77
CA SER A 449 -12.33 -2.15 -17.39
C SER A 449 -12.69 -0.89 -18.20
N LYS A 450 -13.93 -0.78 -18.65
CA LYS A 450 -14.43 0.41 -19.37
C LYS A 450 -14.79 1.56 -18.42
N GLU A 451 -15.22 1.24 -17.21
CA GLU A 451 -15.70 2.21 -16.22
C GLU A 451 -14.56 2.68 -15.30
N ILE A 452 -13.63 1.78 -14.96
CA ILE A 452 -12.48 2.06 -14.10
C ILE A 452 -11.16 1.65 -14.78
N PRO A 453 -10.85 2.27 -15.92
CA PRO A 453 -9.69 1.89 -16.73
C PRO A 453 -8.36 2.09 -16.00
N ASN A 454 -8.25 3.09 -15.11
CA ASN A 454 -7.00 3.36 -14.40
C ASN A 454 -6.69 2.33 -13.31
N LEU A 455 -7.70 1.69 -12.71
CA LEU A 455 -7.49 0.57 -11.79
C LEU A 455 -7.06 -0.70 -12.54
N ILE A 456 -7.70 -1.00 -13.66
CA ILE A 456 -7.57 -2.28 -14.37
C ILE A 456 -6.50 -2.24 -15.46
N SER A 457 -6.11 -1.05 -15.95
CA SER A 457 -5.05 -0.92 -16.94
C SER A 457 -3.69 -0.92 -16.26
N PRO A 458 -2.80 -1.81 -16.63
CA PRO A 458 -1.46 -1.90 -16.05
C PRO A 458 -0.60 -0.71 -16.45
N HIS A 459 0.36 -0.37 -15.60
CA HIS A 459 1.37 0.63 -15.88
C HIS A 459 2.69 0.00 -16.36
N LEU A 460 3.02 -1.18 -15.87
CA LEU A 460 4.27 -1.88 -16.17
C LEU A 460 4.09 -3.12 -17.00
N GLY A 461 3.03 -3.89 -16.77
CA GLY A 461 2.77 -5.15 -17.47
C GLY A 461 1.59 -5.08 -18.42
N ASN A 462 1.04 -6.24 -18.75
CA ASN A 462 -0.21 -6.35 -19.49
C ASN A 462 -1.40 -6.31 -18.53
N ARG A 463 -2.58 -5.99 -19.07
CA ARG A 463 -3.82 -6.20 -18.36
C ARG A 463 -3.90 -7.66 -17.91
N VAL A 464 -4.41 -7.91 -16.69
CA VAL A 464 -4.67 -9.27 -16.21
C VAL A 464 -5.39 -10.06 -17.31
N PRO A 465 -4.80 -11.17 -17.79
CA PRO A 465 -5.26 -11.85 -18.98
C PRO A 465 -6.63 -12.48 -18.76
N ILE A 466 -7.45 -12.42 -19.79
CA ILE A 466 -8.76 -13.04 -19.79
C ILE A 466 -8.64 -14.35 -20.52
N ILE A 467 -8.66 -15.43 -19.77
CA ILE A 467 -8.59 -16.79 -20.33
C ILE A 467 -10.00 -17.19 -20.79
N ALA A 468 -10.23 -17.18 -22.11
CA ALA A 468 -11.55 -17.37 -22.71
C ALA A 468 -12.24 -18.69 -22.29
N ASP A 469 -11.46 -19.76 -22.14
CA ASP A 469 -11.97 -21.09 -21.76
C ASP A 469 -12.48 -21.11 -20.31
N LEU A 470 -11.89 -20.33 -19.42
CA LEU A 470 -12.38 -20.19 -18.04
C LEU A 470 -13.69 -19.41 -17.96
N LYS A 471 -13.92 -18.46 -18.89
CA LYS A 471 -15.21 -17.79 -18.99
C LYS A 471 -16.33 -18.76 -19.33
N SER A 472 -16.10 -19.75 -20.20
CA SER A 472 -17.10 -20.73 -20.57
C SER A 472 -17.53 -21.60 -19.39
N THR A 473 -16.61 -21.93 -18.47
CA THR A 473 -16.91 -22.70 -17.25
C THR A 473 -17.73 -21.88 -16.25
N ALA A 474 -17.59 -20.55 -16.23
CA ALA A 474 -18.38 -19.65 -15.39
C ALA A 474 -19.87 -19.59 -15.78
N SER A 475 -20.22 -20.03 -17.00
CA SER A 475 -21.60 -20.12 -17.48
C SER A 475 -22.37 -21.34 -16.97
N ALA A 476 -21.71 -22.26 -16.25
CA ALA A 476 -22.39 -23.40 -15.63
C ALA A 476 -23.44 -22.93 -14.62
N ASP A 477 -24.57 -23.61 -14.57
CA ASP A 477 -25.76 -23.24 -13.80
C ASP A 477 -25.43 -22.92 -12.33
N PRO A 478 -25.65 -21.68 -11.86
CA PRO A 478 -25.36 -21.27 -10.50
C PRO A 478 -26.11 -22.07 -9.43
N LYS A 479 -27.22 -22.72 -9.81
CA LYS A 479 -28.01 -23.58 -8.90
C LYS A 479 -27.28 -24.86 -8.53
N GLN A 480 -26.28 -25.28 -9.32
CA GLN A 480 -25.51 -26.49 -9.07
C GLN A 480 -24.28 -26.26 -8.20
N ASN A 481 -23.85 -25.00 -8.02
CA ASN A 481 -22.69 -24.68 -7.20
C ASN A 481 -22.94 -23.44 -6.33
N PRO A 482 -23.50 -23.61 -5.12
CA PRO A 482 -23.81 -22.50 -4.21
C PRO A 482 -22.56 -21.73 -3.75
N GLN A 483 -21.34 -22.28 -3.91
CA GLN A 483 -20.10 -21.58 -3.61
C GLN A 483 -19.76 -20.47 -4.64
N MET A 484 -20.34 -20.54 -5.83
CA MET A 484 -20.17 -19.50 -6.86
C MET A 484 -20.95 -18.20 -6.54
N ILE A 485 -21.73 -18.16 -5.47
CA ILE A 485 -22.63 -17.03 -5.12
C ILE A 485 -21.87 -15.85 -4.50
N ALA A 486 -20.65 -16.02 -4.06
CA ALA A 486 -19.96 -15.03 -3.25
C ALA A 486 -18.74 -14.41 -3.94
N ALA A 487 -18.87 -14.05 -5.19
CA ALA A 487 -17.74 -13.53 -5.97
C ALA A 487 -17.43 -12.04 -5.75
N LEU A 488 -17.86 -11.42 -4.65
CA LEU A 488 -17.31 -10.15 -4.22
C LEU A 488 -15.90 -10.37 -3.65
N PRO A 489 -14.93 -9.54 -4.03
CA PRO A 489 -13.63 -9.51 -3.38
C PRO A 489 -13.81 -9.43 -1.85
N ILE A 490 -12.94 -10.09 -1.10
CA ILE A 490 -13.06 -10.14 0.38
C ILE A 490 -13.16 -8.73 0.97
N GLY A 491 -12.35 -7.78 0.48
CA GLY A 491 -12.41 -6.37 0.86
C GLY A 491 -13.68 -5.64 0.41
N GLY A 492 -14.42 -6.18 -0.57
CA GLY A 492 -15.69 -5.64 -1.04
C GLY A 492 -16.92 -6.13 -0.27
N ARG A 493 -16.78 -7.04 0.70
CA ARG A 493 -17.92 -7.61 1.43
C ARG A 493 -18.31 -6.82 2.67
N VAL A 494 -17.38 -6.13 3.24
CA VAL A 494 -17.56 -5.36 4.48
C VAL A 494 -17.24 -3.92 4.20
N LYS A 495 -18.18 -3.03 4.52
CA LYS A 495 -17.98 -1.59 4.48
C LYS A 495 -17.83 -1.07 5.90
N LEU A 496 -16.77 -0.32 6.15
CA LEU A 496 -16.66 0.51 7.34
C LEU A 496 -17.25 1.89 7.02
N ASP A 497 -18.19 2.35 7.84
CA ASP A 497 -18.54 3.77 7.85
C ASP A 497 -17.49 4.51 8.71
N PRO A 498 -16.57 5.28 8.13
CA PRO A 498 -15.48 5.89 8.87
C PRO A 498 -15.96 7.03 9.79
N TRP A 499 -17.22 7.50 9.61
CA TRP A 499 -17.76 8.62 10.36
C TRP A 499 -18.41 8.19 11.68
N ASN A 500 -18.93 6.98 11.74
CA ASN A 500 -19.56 6.41 12.94
C ASN A 500 -18.96 5.08 13.40
N ASP A 501 -17.90 4.61 12.76
CA ASP A 501 -17.18 3.35 13.03
C ASP A 501 -18.08 2.10 12.95
N LYS A 502 -19.16 2.12 12.16
CA LYS A 502 -20.04 0.98 11.97
C LYS A 502 -19.61 0.11 10.81
N LEU A 503 -19.61 -1.19 11.06
CA LEU A 503 -19.40 -2.20 10.02
C LEU A 503 -20.75 -2.56 9.38
N GLU A 504 -20.82 -2.43 8.07
CA GLU A 504 -21.98 -2.83 7.26
C GLU A 504 -21.56 -3.90 6.26
N LEU A 505 -22.38 -4.94 6.14
CA LEU A 505 -22.22 -5.91 5.05
C LEU A 505 -22.73 -5.27 3.76
N ILE A 506 -21.90 -5.27 2.74
CA ILE A 506 -22.32 -4.85 1.40
C ILE A 506 -23.33 -5.88 0.88
N LYS A 507 -24.52 -5.40 0.56
CA LYS A 507 -25.55 -6.23 -0.06
C LYS A 507 -25.06 -6.65 -1.45
N SER A 508 -24.68 -7.91 -1.59
CA SER A 508 -24.39 -8.52 -2.87
C SER A 508 -25.64 -9.23 -3.36
N LYS A 509 -25.94 -9.11 -4.65
CA LYS A 509 -26.97 -9.96 -5.26
C LYS A 509 -26.39 -11.34 -5.53
N PRO A 510 -27.22 -12.40 -5.40
CA PRO A 510 -26.84 -13.72 -5.90
C PRO A 510 -26.44 -13.61 -7.37
N VAL A 511 -25.34 -14.24 -7.75
CA VAL A 511 -24.88 -14.27 -9.13
C VAL A 511 -25.79 -15.20 -9.92
N GLY A 512 -26.83 -14.65 -10.58
CA GLY A 512 -27.81 -15.43 -11.34
C GLY A 512 -27.61 -15.38 -12.85
N THR A 513 -27.30 -14.18 -13.37
CA THR A 513 -27.12 -13.93 -14.81
C THR A 513 -25.79 -13.25 -15.10
N VAL A 514 -25.32 -13.29 -16.35
CA VAL A 514 -24.11 -12.60 -16.78
C VAL A 514 -24.18 -11.09 -16.45
N ALA A 515 -25.33 -10.45 -16.64
CA ALA A 515 -25.54 -9.04 -16.35
C ALA A 515 -25.40 -8.71 -14.83
N GLU A 516 -25.77 -9.61 -13.95
CA GLU A 516 -25.60 -9.45 -12.50
C GLU A 516 -24.16 -9.70 -12.05
N ARG A 517 -23.45 -10.59 -12.73
CA ARG A 517 -22.02 -10.82 -12.52
C ARG A 517 -21.20 -9.60 -12.90
N GLU A 518 -21.63 -8.88 -13.93
CA GLU A 518 -21.01 -7.65 -14.40
C GLU A 518 -21.12 -6.50 -13.41
N LYS A 519 -22.02 -6.60 -12.43
CA LYS A 519 -22.25 -5.57 -11.41
C LYS A 519 -21.35 -5.70 -10.17
N MET A 520 -20.35 -6.57 -10.18
CA MET A 520 -19.42 -6.65 -9.05
C MET A 520 -18.69 -5.32 -8.87
N PRO A 521 -18.84 -4.65 -7.73
CA PRO A 521 -18.18 -3.39 -7.49
C PRO A 521 -16.72 -3.63 -7.11
N PHE A 522 -15.79 -3.05 -7.86
CA PHE A 522 -14.41 -2.84 -7.40
C PHE A 522 -14.35 -1.48 -6.71
N GLU A 523 -14.95 -1.38 -5.54
CA GLU A 523 -15.07 -0.11 -4.82
C GLU A 523 -13.84 0.12 -3.94
N VAL A 524 -13.36 1.38 -3.89
CA VAL A 524 -12.50 1.83 -2.81
C VAL A 524 -13.30 1.79 -1.52
N THR A 525 -12.80 1.08 -0.53
CA THR A 525 -13.41 0.97 0.79
C THR A 525 -12.49 1.61 1.84
N PRO A 526 -13.07 2.22 2.89
CA PRO A 526 -12.26 2.68 4.01
C PRO A 526 -11.50 1.49 4.60
N PHE A 527 -10.24 1.72 4.88
CA PHE A 527 -9.36 0.75 5.47
C PHE A 527 -9.01 1.19 6.89
N MET A 528 -9.15 0.29 7.86
CA MET A 528 -8.77 0.53 9.23
C MET A 528 -7.44 -0.17 9.51
N PRO A 529 -6.31 0.54 9.52
CA PRO A 529 -5.01 -0.04 9.81
C PRO A 529 -4.99 -0.66 11.21
N TYR A 530 -4.47 -1.86 11.32
CA TYR A 530 -4.10 -2.44 12.61
C TYR A 530 -2.77 -1.82 13.04
N LEU A 531 -2.80 -0.88 13.98
CA LEU A 531 -1.60 -0.16 14.40
C LEU A 531 -0.74 -1.01 15.32
N THR A 532 0.54 -1.07 15.00
CA THR A 532 1.60 -1.67 15.83
C THR A 532 2.68 -0.64 16.14
N ARG A 533 3.47 -0.87 17.17
CA ARG A 533 4.65 -0.04 17.45
C ARG A 533 5.86 -0.58 16.69
N TYR A 534 6.79 0.30 16.36
CA TYR A 534 8.05 -0.10 15.70
C TYR A 534 8.81 -1.10 16.58
N GLY A 535 9.27 -2.20 15.96
CA GLY A 535 10.04 -3.24 16.64
C GLY A 535 9.22 -4.25 17.46
N THR A 536 7.89 -4.09 17.55
CA THR A 536 7.02 -5.17 17.99
C THR A 536 6.81 -6.12 16.81
N GLU A 537 7.19 -7.38 16.94
CA GLU A 537 6.74 -8.40 16.00
C GLU A 537 5.22 -8.36 15.99
N ALA A 538 4.64 -8.23 14.79
CA ALA A 538 3.20 -8.30 14.65
C ALA A 538 2.71 -9.58 15.34
N ALA A 539 1.91 -9.45 16.39
CA ALA A 539 1.32 -10.60 17.06
C ALA A 539 0.65 -11.43 15.97
N LYS A 540 1.06 -12.69 15.84
CA LYS A 540 0.44 -13.61 14.88
C LYS A 540 -1.06 -13.50 15.10
N PRO A 541 -1.87 -13.29 14.06
CA PRO A 541 -3.32 -13.23 14.22
C PRO A 541 -3.72 -14.51 14.95
N ILE A 542 -4.36 -14.34 16.10
CA ILE A 542 -4.92 -15.46 16.86
C ILE A 542 -5.90 -16.08 15.89
N ALA A 543 -5.54 -17.23 15.34
CA ALA A 543 -6.47 -18.04 14.57
C ALA A 543 -7.69 -18.21 15.48
N ALA A 544 -8.83 -17.67 15.05
CA ALA A 544 -10.07 -17.82 15.77
C ALA A 544 -10.29 -19.33 15.92
N SER A 545 -9.95 -19.86 17.08
CA SER A 545 -10.22 -21.23 17.46
C SER A 545 -11.74 -21.34 17.52
N ALA A 546 -12.31 -21.81 16.43
CA ALA A 546 -13.71 -22.23 16.38
C ALA A 546 -13.84 -23.55 17.17
N THR A 547 -13.68 -23.48 18.48
CA THR A 547 -14.24 -24.47 19.40
C THR A 547 -15.70 -24.07 19.59
N ALA A 548 -16.52 -24.50 18.63
CA ALA A 548 -17.95 -24.64 18.86
C ALA A 548 -18.11 -25.66 20.00
N THR A 549 -18.41 -25.16 21.19
CA THR A 549 -18.95 -25.97 22.26
C THR A 549 -20.28 -26.52 21.76
N PRO A 550 -20.50 -27.86 21.75
CA PRO A 550 -21.82 -28.38 21.39
C PRO A 550 -22.82 -27.95 22.45
N ASP A 551 -23.94 -27.40 22.01
CA ASP A 551 -25.11 -27.11 22.86
C ASP A 551 -25.47 -28.35 23.66
N PRO A 552 -25.78 -28.21 24.98
CA PRO A 552 -26.28 -29.32 25.78
C PRO A 552 -27.67 -29.69 25.26
N LYS A 553 -27.84 -30.96 24.92
CA LYS A 553 -29.16 -31.52 24.62
C LYS A 553 -30.15 -31.18 25.74
N PRO A 554 -31.43 -30.85 25.42
CA PRO A 554 -32.46 -30.65 26.43
C PRO A 554 -32.65 -31.96 27.23
N GLY A 555 -32.33 -31.89 28.49
CA GLY A 555 -32.49 -32.98 29.41
C GLY A 555 -33.98 -33.22 29.71
N ASP A 556 -34.36 -34.48 29.77
CA ASP A 556 -35.65 -34.96 30.20
C ASP A 556 -36.07 -34.35 31.55
N GLY A 557 -37.30 -33.90 31.60
CA GLY A 557 -37.94 -33.34 32.81
C GLY A 557 -38.09 -34.39 33.90
N PRO A 558 -38.19 -33.97 35.18
CA PRO A 558 -38.21 -34.87 36.30
C PRO A 558 -39.52 -35.65 36.35
N THR A 559 -39.41 -36.99 36.40
CA THR A 559 -40.47 -37.92 36.73
C THR A 559 -41.01 -37.64 38.13
N LYS A 560 -42.30 -37.44 38.28
CA LYS A 560 -43.01 -37.38 39.56
C LYS A 560 -42.98 -38.75 40.25
N PRO A 561 -42.80 -38.84 41.58
CA PRO A 561 -42.98 -40.08 42.30
C PRO A 561 -44.48 -40.36 42.48
N ASN A 562 -44.86 -41.63 42.23
CA ASN A 562 -46.15 -42.17 42.61
C ASN A 562 -46.33 -42.22 44.11
N GLN A 563 -47.34 -41.64 44.59
CA GLN A 563 -48.38 -42.24 45.42
C GLN A 563 -49.66 -41.59 45.08
#